data_c0837f842d9ff60a0dd25480561bba4c
#
_entry.id   c0837f842d9ff60a0dd25480561bba4c
#
_cell.length_a   1.000
_cell.length_b   1.000
_cell.length_c   1.000
_cell.angle_alpha   90.00
_cell.angle_beta   90.00
_cell.angle_gamma   90.00
#
_symmetry.space_group_name_H-M   'P 1'
#
loop_
_entity.id
_entity.type
_entity.pdbx_description
1 polymer ?
#
loop_
_entity_poly.entity_id
_entity_poly.type
_entity_poly.pdbx_seq_one_letter_code
_entity_poly.pdbx_strand_id
1 'polypeptide(L)'
;MITSAAEFAFQSPRAAYVHVPFCVHRCGYCDFTVIAGKDQLIPAYLATLEQELMSLGQPQPVDTLFLGGGTPTHLPPRDLETLLKLVRTWFDLSPGAEFSVEANPAGLDQERVDVLAAAGVNRVSLGVQAFDDATLSILERDHRRDDICQTYARLKRQISNLSLDLIFGVPGQSEDTWHDTVQSALALQPQHLSTYGLTYEKGTRFWTRRIKGELVPPGDDLEREMYAWVMDELPKYGFEQYEISSFAQPGFRCRHNQIYWTGQSYYGFGPGAARYINGRRESNHRSVTTWMHRIQNGLSPIGDSEELTAEDRARELIVLGLRRCEGINRAEFLAKTGIELEVLVGTELRHHLATGLLEETSAGQIRLTKAGRFVADGVIVDFL
;
A
#
# COMPACT_ATOMS: atom_id res chain seq x y z
N MET A 1 10.74 -11.64 35.06
CA MET A 1 11.47 -12.73 34.35
C MET A 1 10.50 -13.26 33.30
N ILE A 2 10.69 -12.90 32.04
CA ILE A 2 9.90 -13.41 30.92
C ILE A 2 10.31 -14.87 30.75
N THR A 3 9.44 -15.78 31.14
CA THR A 3 9.63 -17.23 30.99
C THR A 3 9.58 -17.57 29.51
N SER A 4 10.63 -18.31 29.08
CA SER A 4 10.86 -18.98 27.80
C SER A 4 9.90 -18.60 26.66
N ALA A 5 10.50 -18.01 25.62
CA ALA A 5 9.86 -17.73 24.33
C ALA A 5 8.95 -18.91 23.90
N ALA A 6 7.65 -18.69 23.90
CA ALA A 6 6.79 -19.49 23.07
C ALA A 6 7.38 -19.37 21.65
N GLU A 7 7.88 -20.47 21.08
CA GLU A 7 8.30 -20.49 19.68
C GLU A 7 7.08 -20.08 18.85
N PHE A 8 7.10 -18.86 18.37
CA PHE A 8 6.08 -18.39 17.44
C PHE A 8 6.13 -19.30 16.21
N ALA A 9 5.10 -20.09 16.03
CA ALA A 9 4.94 -20.88 14.81
C ALA A 9 4.73 -19.89 13.65
N PHE A 10 5.81 -19.56 12.94
CA PHE A 10 5.73 -18.73 11.75
C PHE A 10 4.99 -19.51 10.66
N GLN A 11 3.89 -18.94 10.21
CA GLN A 11 3.17 -19.51 9.06
C GLN A 11 3.94 -19.19 7.78
N SER A 12 3.96 -20.15 6.85
CA SER A 12 4.49 -19.92 5.51
C SER A 12 3.76 -18.73 4.87
N PRO A 13 4.47 -17.82 4.18
CA PRO A 13 3.85 -16.68 3.54
C PRO A 13 2.76 -17.12 2.55
N ARG A 14 1.62 -16.44 2.60
CA ARG A 14 0.48 -16.63 1.69
C ARG A 14 0.23 -15.38 0.85
N ALA A 15 1.12 -14.40 0.89
CA ALA A 15 1.10 -13.19 0.12
C ALA A 15 2.43 -12.96 -0.58
N ALA A 16 2.40 -12.42 -1.80
CA ALA A 16 3.59 -12.04 -2.54
C ALA A 16 3.44 -10.64 -3.14
N TYR A 17 4.47 -9.82 -2.96
CA TYR A 17 4.63 -8.51 -3.56
C TYR A 17 5.77 -8.52 -4.57
N VAL A 18 5.54 -7.96 -5.75
CA VAL A 18 6.58 -7.78 -6.77
C VAL A 18 6.68 -6.31 -7.13
N HIS A 19 7.87 -5.76 -6.93
CA HIS A 19 8.14 -4.34 -7.19
C HIS A 19 8.60 -4.12 -8.63
N VAL A 20 7.81 -3.35 -9.38
CA VAL A 20 8.10 -2.95 -10.77
C VAL A 20 8.50 -1.48 -10.78
N PRO A 21 9.79 -1.14 -10.99
CA PRO A 21 10.29 0.21 -10.70
C PRO A 21 10.07 1.24 -11.81
N PHE A 22 9.43 0.91 -12.90
CA PHE A 22 9.36 1.75 -14.10
C PHE A 22 8.18 2.73 -14.05
N CYS A 23 8.45 3.99 -14.40
CA CYS A 23 7.44 5.04 -14.58
C CYS A 23 7.80 5.90 -15.80
N VAL A 24 6.80 6.58 -16.38
CA VAL A 24 7.03 7.61 -17.40
C VAL A 24 7.91 8.73 -16.85
N HIS A 25 7.54 9.25 -15.67
CA HIS A 25 8.34 10.19 -14.90
C HIS A 25 8.18 9.96 -13.40
N ARG A 26 9.03 10.58 -12.58
CA ARG A 26 8.92 10.53 -11.12
C ARG A 26 8.20 11.78 -10.62
N CYS A 27 6.98 11.60 -10.10
CA CYS A 27 6.22 12.68 -9.47
C CYS A 27 6.99 13.29 -8.30
N GLY A 28 6.79 14.59 -8.05
CA GLY A 28 7.57 15.34 -7.05
C GLY A 28 7.39 14.86 -5.61
N TYR A 29 6.26 14.25 -5.27
CA TYR A 29 5.96 13.71 -3.94
C TYR A 29 6.40 12.24 -3.75
N CYS A 30 6.70 11.50 -4.83
CA CYS A 30 6.92 10.06 -4.80
C CYS A 30 8.26 9.69 -4.16
N ASP A 31 8.22 8.91 -3.08
CA ASP A 31 9.38 8.33 -2.40
C ASP A 31 9.65 6.86 -2.75
N PHE A 32 8.79 6.26 -3.57
CA PHE A 32 8.98 4.87 -4.00
C PHE A 32 10.27 4.67 -4.79
N THR A 33 10.72 3.42 -4.82
CA THR A 33 11.84 2.99 -5.65
C THR A 33 11.43 3.00 -7.11
N VAL A 34 11.62 4.12 -7.80
CA VAL A 34 11.23 4.29 -9.21
C VAL A 34 12.36 4.82 -10.05
N ILE A 35 12.39 4.41 -11.31
CA ILE A 35 13.24 4.96 -12.36
C ILE A 35 12.36 5.40 -13.54
N ALA A 36 12.69 6.56 -14.12
CA ALA A 36 11.99 7.11 -15.26
C ALA A 36 12.94 7.28 -16.44
N GLY A 37 12.42 7.10 -17.67
CA GLY A 37 13.20 7.25 -18.90
C GLY A 37 14.33 6.22 -19.06
N LYS A 38 14.18 5.02 -18.49
CA LYS A 38 15.16 3.93 -18.54
C LYS A 38 14.53 2.62 -19.03
N ASP A 39 13.59 2.70 -19.95
CA ASP A 39 12.82 1.55 -20.45
C ASP A 39 13.70 0.50 -21.11
N GLN A 40 14.89 0.89 -21.63
CA GLN A 40 15.89 -0.05 -22.13
C GLN A 40 16.37 -1.07 -21.07
N LEU A 41 16.13 -0.82 -19.77
CA LEU A 41 16.45 -1.76 -18.69
C LEU A 41 15.37 -2.82 -18.45
N ILE A 42 14.18 -2.68 -19.04
CA ILE A 42 13.05 -3.60 -18.81
C ILE A 42 13.43 -5.07 -19.10
N PRO A 43 14.04 -5.42 -20.25
CA PRO A 43 14.41 -6.81 -20.50
C PRO A 43 15.41 -7.36 -19.48
N ALA A 44 16.40 -6.56 -19.07
CA ALA A 44 17.38 -6.96 -18.08
C ALA A 44 16.77 -7.08 -16.67
N TYR A 45 15.82 -6.20 -16.33
CA TYR A 45 15.03 -6.28 -15.10
C TYR A 45 14.23 -7.60 -15.03
N LEU A 46 13.49 -7.95 -16.11
CA LEU A 46 12.70 -9.18 -16.15
C LEU A 46 13.56 -10.42 -15.99
N ALA A 47 14.70 -10.49 -16.69
CA ALA A 47 15.65 -11.59 -16.56
C ALA A 47 16.24 -11.69 -15.14
N THR A 48 16.51 -10.54 -14.50
CA THR A 48 17.03 -10.51 -13.13
C THR A 48 15.95 -10.90 -12.11
N LEU A 49 14.70 -10.46 -12.32
CA LEU A 49 13.57 -10.85 -11.48
C LEU A 49 13.33 -12.36 -11.54
N GLU A 50 13.47 -12.98 -12.72
CA GLU A 50 13.40 -14.43 -12.87
C GLU A 50 14.47 -15.13 -12.02
N GLN A 51 15.73 -14.65 -12.09
CA GLN A 51 16.81 -15.19 -11.25
C GLN A 51 16.52 -15.03 -9.76
N GLU A 52 15.94 -13.90 -9.33
CA GLU A 52 15.57 -13.71 -7.93
C GLU A 52 14.46 -14.69 -7.51
N LEU A 53 13.41 -14.85 -8.34
CA LEU A 53 12.31 -15.76 -8.09
C LEU A 53 12.74 -17.24 -8.03
N MET A 54 13.77 -17.63 -8.79
CA MET A 54 14.36 -18.98 -8.71
C MET A 54 14.87 -19.32 -7.31
N SER A 55 15.15 -18.33 -6.45
CA SER A 55 15.53 -18.56 -5.04
C SER A 55 14.41 -19.22 -4.22
N LEU A 56 13.17 -19.23 -4.68
CA LEU A 56 12.05 -19.96 -4.07
C LEU A 56 12.19 -21.48 -4.20
N GLY A 57 13.00 -21.96 -5.14
CA GLY A 57 13.23 -23.40 -5.41
C GLY A 57 12.06 -24.11 -6.08
N GLN A 58 10.82 -23.76 -5.73
CA GLN A 58 9.58 -24.28 -6.31
C GLN A 58 8.45 -23.23 -6.23
N PRO A 59 7.39 -23.37 -7.01
CA PRO A 59 6.21 -22.52 -6.93
C PRO A 59 5.63 -22.48 -5.52
N GLN A 60 5.23 -21.29 -5.06
CA GLN A 60 4.67 -21.07 -3.72
C GLN A 60 3.18 -20.78 -3.80
N PRO A 61 2.34 -21.44 -2.97
CA PRO A 61 0.92 -21.14 -2.93
C PRO A 61 0.67 -19.80 -2.24
N VAL A 62 -0.11 -18.91 -2.87
CA VAL A 62 -0.45 -17.59 -2.31
C VAL A 62 -1.94 -17.29 -2.46
N ASP A 63 -2.46 -16.55 -1.48
CA ASP A 63 -3.84 -16.06 -1.45
C ASP A 63 -3.94 -14.63 -1.99
N THR A 64 -2.80 -13.92 -2.04
CA THR A 64 -2.69 -12.59 -2.66
C THR A 64 -1.37 -12.44 -3.40
N LEU A 65 -1.45 -11.89 -4.62
CA LEU A 65 -0.30 -11.47 -5.42
C LEU A 65 -0.51 -10.02 -5.82
N PHE A 66 0.48 -9.17 -5.54
CA PHE A 66 0.40 -7.74 -5.79
C PHE A 66 1.61 -7.26 -6.61
N LEU A 67 1.37 -6.65 -7.76
CA LEU A 67 2.39 -5.98 -8.56
C LEU A 67 2.23 -4.47 -8.37
N GLY A 68 3.27 -3.83 -7.83
CA GLY A 68 3.22 -2.40 -7.53
C GLY A 68 4.57 -1.71 -7.60
N GLY A 69 4.64 -0.51 -7.04
CA GLY A 69 5.86 0.26 -6.85
C GLY A 69 5.99 1.47 -7.75
N GLY A 70 6.42 1.32 -8.99
CA GLY A 70 6.35 2.34 -10.03
C GLY A 70 4.98 2.29 -10.70
N THR A 71 4.97 1.85 -11.94
CA THR A 71 3.74 1.64 -12.70
C THR A 71 3.88 0.35 -13.51
N PRO A 72 3.44 -0.81 -13.00
CA PRO A 72 3.54 -2.07 -13.74
C PRO A 72 2.95 -1.99 -15.15
N THR A 73 1.87 -1.26 -15.33
CA THR A 73 1.20 -1.04 -16.62
C THR A 73 1.95 -0.08 -17.57
N HIS A 74 3.06 0.52 -17.13
CA HIS A 74 3.97 1.26 -18.01
C HIS A 74 4.73 0.33 -18.97
N LEU A 75 4.93 -0.92 -18.58
CA LEU A 75 5.63 -1.88 -19.44
C LEU A 75 4.92 -2.03 -20.78
N PRO A 76 5.68 -2.16 -21.91
CA PRO A 76 5.10 -2.56 -23.20
C PRO A 76 4.26 -3.84 -23.05
N PRO A 77 3.19 -4.04 -23.82
CA PRO A 77 2.28 -5.20 -23.67
C PRO A 77 3.00 -6.55 -23.62
N ARG A 78 4.01 -6.75 -24.47
CA ARG A 78 4.81 -7.98 -24.52
C ARG A 78 5.61 -8.20 -23.22
N ASP A 79 6.19 -7.14 -22.68
CA ASP A 79 7.00 -7.21 -21.45
C ASP A 79 6.09 -7.38 -20.23
N LEU A 80 4.92 -6.73 -20.22
CA LEU A 80 3.87 -6.94 -19.22
C LEU A 80 3.38 -8.39 -19.23
N GLU A 81 3.11 -8.96 -20.40
CA GLU A 81 2.73 -10.37 -20.52
C GLU A 81 3.84 -11.30 -19.98
N THR A 82 5.10 -10.99 -20.30
CA THR A 82 6.26 -11.73 -19.78
C THR A 82 6.34 -11.67 -18.27
N LEU A 83 6.18 -10.48 -17.67
CA LEU A 83 6.13 -10.31 -16.22
C LEU A 83 5.00 -11.14 -15.57
N LEU A 84 3.79 -11.06 -16.13
CA LEU A 84 2.63 -11.78 -15.59
C LEU A 84 2.78 -13.30 -15.69
N LYS A 85 3.33 -13.82 -16.80
CA LYS A 85 3.68 -15.23 -16.94
C LYS A 85 4.74 -15.66 -15.94
N LEU A 86 5.77 -14.84 -15.75
CA LEU A 86 6.85 -15.11 -14.82
C LEU A 86 6.33 -15.24 -13.38
N VAL A 87 5.56 -14.25 -12.89
CA VAL A 87 5.03 -14.32 -11.52
C VAL A 87 4.04 -15.47 -11.34
N ARG A 88 3.25 -15.82 -12.36
CA ARG A 88 2.35 -16.96 -12.35
C ARG A 88 3.08 -18.32 -12.36
N THR A 89 4.30 -18.38 -12.87
CA THR A 89 5.14 -19.60 -12.79
C THR A 89 5.61 -19.86 -11.37
N TRP A 90 5.88 -18.82 -10.59
CA TRP A 90 6.44 -18.93 -9.25
C TRP A 90 5.42 -18.80 -8.12
N PHE A 91 4.19 -18.33 -8.43
CA PHE A 91 3.12 -18.20 -7.45
C PHE A 91 1.85 -18.91 -7.91
N ASP A 92 1.51 -19.99 -7.21
CA ASP A 92 0.26 -20.71 -7.40
C ASP A 92 -0.85 -19.96 -6.67
N LEU A 93 -1.73 -19.29 -7.42
CA LEU A 93 -2.87 -18.60 -6.85
C LEU A 93 -3.93 -19.59 -6.36
N SER A 94 -4.27 -19.52 -5.07
CA SER A 94 -5.36 -20.27 -4.49
C SER A 94 -6.70 -19.95 -5.18
N PRO A 95 -7.68 -20.85 -5.15
CA PRO A 95 -9.03 -20.52 -5.62
C PRO A 95 -9.56 -19.25 -4.92
N GLY A 96 -9.98 -18.27 -5.71
CA GLY A 96 -10.44 -16.96 -5.20
C GLY A 96 -9.33 -16.05 -4.69
N ALA A 97 -8.06 -16.30 -4.99
CA ALA A 97 -6.95 -15.38 -4.65
C ALA A 97 -7.15 -14.00 -5.24
N GLU A 98 -6.64 -12.98 -4.55
CA GLU A 98 -6.56 -11.61 -5.07
C GLU A 98 -5.28 -11.45 -5.89
N PHE A 99 -5.42 -11.08 -7.16
CA PHE A 99 -4.30 -10.69 -8.01
C PHE A 99 -4.44 -9.22 -8.39
N SER A 100 -3.68 -8.38 -7.71
CA SER A 100 -3.73 -6.92 -7.79
C SER A 100 -2.59 -6.35 -8.63
N VAL A 101 -2.89 -5.32 -9.41
CA VAL A 101 -1.90 -4.54 -10.16
C VAL A 101 -2.15 -3.05 -9.99
N GLU A 102 -1.09 -2.28 -9.72
CA GLU A 102 -1.12 -0.82 -9.75
C GLU A 102 -1.04 -0.31 -11.19
N ALA A 103 -1.81 0.73 -11.49
CA ALA A 103 -1.92 1.32 -12.80
C ALA A 103 -1.95 2.84 -12.74
N ASN A 104 -1.49 3.48 -13.83
CA ASN A 104 -1.66 4.91 -14.05
C ASN A 104 -2.72 5.12 -15.14
N PRO A 105 -3.62 6.13 -15.03
CA PRO A 105 -4.56 6.47 -16.09
C PRO A 105 -3.91 6.75 -17.44
N ALA A 106 -2.75 7.43 -17.46
CA ALA A 106 -2.01 7.67 -18.69
C ALA A 106 -1.40 6.38 -19.23
N GLY A 107 -1.59 6.13 -20.52
CA GLY A 107 -0.92 5.06 -21.25
C GLY A 107 -1.47 3.65 -21.04
N LEU A 108 -2.51 3.45 -20.24
CA LEU A 108 -3.18 2.16 -20.09
C LEU A 108 -4.21 1.97 -21.24
N ASP A 109 -3.73 1.43 -22.34
CA ASP A 109 -4.53 1.12 -23.53
C ASP A 109 -5.31 -0.20 -23.42
N GLN A 110 -6.10 -0.50 -24.44
CA GLN A 110 -6.91 -1.73 -24.46
C GLN A 110 -6.05 -2.99 -24.48
N GLU A 111 -4.92 -2.98 -25.20
CA GLU A 111 -4.03 -4.14 -25.31
C GLU A 111 -3.46 -4.54 -23.95
N ARG A 112 -3.03 -3.56 -23.13
CA ARG A 112 -2.56 -3.83 -21.76
C ARG A 112 -3.68 -4.34 -20.85
N VAL A 113 -4.90 -3.79 -20.97
CA VAL A 113 -6.06 -4.29 -20.23
C VAL A 113 -6.37 -5.75 -20.59
N ASP A 114 -6.31 -6.10 -21.88
CA ASP A 114 -6.52 -7.46 -22.34
C ASP A 114 -5.45 -8.43 -21.79
N VAL A 115 -4.19 -7.99 -21.74
CA VAL A 115 -3.07 -8.75 -21.16
C VAL A 115 -3.28 -8.98 -19.66
N LEU A 116 -3.69 -7.95 -18.90
CA LEU A 116 -4.00 -8.08 -17.47
C LEU A 116 -5.13 -9.09 -17.22
N ALA A 117 -6.23 -8.95 -17.96
CA ALA A 117 -7.40 -9.82 -17.81
C ALA A 117 -7.08 -11.28 -18.18
N ALA A 118 -6.36 -11.50 -19.29
CA ALA A 118 -5.94 -12.83 -19.72
C ALA A 118 -5.02 -13.54 -18.71
N ALA A 119 -4.22 -12.78 -17.96
CA ALA A 119 -3.36 -13.31 -16.91
C ALA A 119 -4.12 -13.63 -15.60
N GLY A 120 -5.40 -13.25 -15.49
CA GLY A 120 -6.23 -13.47 -14.31
C GLY A 120 -6.10 -12.37 -13.25
N VAL A 121 -5.60 -11.18 -13.61
CA VAL A 121 -5.67 -10.00 -12.73
C VAL A 121 -7.13 -9.70 -12.44
N ASN A 122 -7.50 -9.63 -11.18
CA ASN A 122 -8.88 -9.44 -10.76
C ASN A 122 -9.09 -8.17 -9.92
N ARG A 123 -8.01 -7.45 -9.57
CA ARG A 123 -8.06 -6.14 -8.91
C ARG A 123 -7.05 -5.18 -9.56
N VAL A 124 -7.47 -3.94 -9.82
CA VAL A 124 -6.58 -2.87 -10.25
C VAL A 124 -6.73 -1.65 -9.34
N SER A 125 -5.60 -1.12 -8.85
CA SER A 125 -5.54 0.16 -8.14
C SER A 125 -5.07 1.24 -9.13
N LEU A 126 -5.94 2.19 -9.40
CA LEU A 126 -5.70 3.24 -10.38
C LEU A 126 -5.31 4.54 -9.69
N GLY A 127 -4.07 4.98 -9.90
CA GLY A 127 -3.51 6.21 -9.32
C GLY A 127 -4.09 7.46 -9.94
N VAL A 128 -5.34 7.80 -9.59
CA VAL A 128 -6.09 8.96 -10.10
C VAL A 128 -5.60 10.26 -9.48
N GLN A 129 -5.48 10.30 -8.18
CA GLN A 129 -5.04 11.38 -7.29
C GLN A 129 -6.06 12.53 -7.20
N ALA A 130 -6.51 13.11 -8.31
CA ALA A 130 -7.52 14.16 -8.39
C ALA A 130 -8.26 14.12 -9.74
N PHE A 131 -9.37 14.86 -9.85
CA PHE A 131 -10.14 14.98 -11.09
C PHE A 131 -10.04 16.38 -11.71
N ASP A 132 -9.46 17.35 -11.05
CA ASP A 132 -9.20 18.68 -11.60
C ASP A 132 -7.75 18.79 -12.10
N ASP A 133 -7.58 19.41 -13.26
CA ASP A 133 -6.29 19.49 -13.93
C ASP A 133 -5.28 20.40 -13.20
N ALA A 134 -5.76 21.34 -12.36
CA ALA A 134 -4.89 22.22 -11.58
C ALA A 134 -4.19 21.42 -10.48
N THR A 135 -4.95 20.64 -9.70
CA THR A 135 -4.40 19.75 -8.66
C THR A 135 -3.49 18.67 -9.28
N LEU A 136 -3.89 18.06 -10.40
CA LEU A 136 -3.04 17.10 -11.12
C LEU A 136 -1.71 17.72 -11.57
N SER A 137 -1.73 18.97 -12.03
CA SER A 137 -0.52 19.69 -12.43
C SER A 137 0.41 20.00 -11.24
N ILE A 138 -0.15 20.36 -10.07
CA ILE A 138 0.62 20.55 -8.84
C ILE A 138 1.28 19.25 -8.41
N LEU A 139 0.54 18.13 -8.48
CA LEU A 139 1.04 16.78 -8.19
C LEU A 139 2.00 16.23 -9.25
N GLU A 140 2.25 17.00 -10.31
CA GLU A 140 3.11 16.61 -11.44
C GLU A 140 2.64 15.32 -12.11
N ARG A 141 1.30 15.17 -12.27
CA ARG A 141 0.69 14.02 -12.97
C ARG A 141 0.65 14.25 -14.48
N ASP A 142 0.85 13.17 -15.23
CA ASP A 142 0.91 13.14 -16.70
C ASP A 142 -0.43 12.84 -17.37
N HIS A 143 -1.47 12.56 -16.57
CA HIS A 143 -2.84 12.29 -17.04
C HIS A 143 -3.78 13.46 -16.71
N ARG A 144 -4.94 13.44 -17.34
CA ARG A 144 -6.04 14.39 -17.18
C ARG A 144 -7.34 13.65 -16.86
N ARG A 145 -8.39 14.40 -16.50
CA ARG A 145 -9.72 13.85 -16.19
C ARG A 145 -10.25 12.89 -17.26
N ASP A 146 -10.08 13.22 -18.54
CA ASP A 146 -10.57 12.38 -19.64
C ASP A 146 -9.83 11.04 -19.71
N ASP A 147 -8.52 11.02 -19.42
CA ASP A 147 -7.74 9.80 -19.37
C ASP A 147 -8.24 8.87 -18.26
N ILE A 148 -8.59 9.44 -17.11
CA ILE A 148 -9.17 8.69 -15.98
C ILE A 148 -10.45 8.01 -16.41
N CYS A 149 -11.41 8.78 -16.95
CA CYS A 149 -12.72 8.26 -17.36
C CYS A 149 -12.62 7.16 -18.42
N GLN A 150 -11.78 7.39 -19.45
CA GLN A 150 -11.57 6.43 -20.53
C GLN A 150 -10.91 5.14 -20.03
N THR A 151 -9.87 5.27 -19.22
CA THR A 151 -9.13 4.13 -18.67
C THR A 151 -9.99 3.33 -17.71
N TYR A 152 -10.73 4.00 -16.84
CA TYR A 152 -11.69 3.34 -15.95
C TYR A 152 -12.76 2.57 -16.74
N ALA A 153 -13.33 3.16 -17.78
CA ALA A 153 -14.31 2.50 -18.63
C ALA A 153 -13.76 1.27 -19.37
N ARG A 154 -12.46 1.29 -19.77
CA ARG A 154 -11.79 0.13 -20.37
C ARG A 154 -11.63 -0.99 -19.33
N LEU A 155 -11.09 -0.67 -18.15
CA LEU A 155 -10.88 -1.63 -17.06
C LEU A 155 -12.18 -2.28 -16.61
N LYS A 156 -13.24 -1.50 -16.38
CA LYS A 156 -14.54 -1.98 -15.87
C LYS A 156 -15.21 -3.05 -16.73
N ARG A 157 -14.86 -3.13 -18.02
CA ARG A 157 -15.39 -4.15 -18.94
C ARG A 157 -14.85 -5.55 -18.65
N GLN A 158 -13.69 -5.67 -18.04
CA GLN A 158 -12.98 -6.94 -17.87
C GLN A 158 -12.57 -7.22 -16.43
N ILE A 159 -12.39 -6.19 -15.60
CA ILE A 159 -11.96 -6.30 -14.21
C ILE A 159 -12.99 -5.61 -13.32
N SER A 160 -13.60 -6.39 -12.43
CA SER A 160 -14.73 -5.92 -11.61
C SER A 160 -14.31 -5.24 -10.31
N ASN A 161 -13.10 -5.51 -9.78
CA ASN A 161 -12.61 -4.91 -8.55
C ASN A 161 -11.64 -3.77 -8.87
N LEU A 162 -12.16 -2.54 -8.90
CA LEU A 162 -11.40 -1.34 -9.22
C LEU A 162 -11.28 -0.44 -8.00
N SER A 163 -10.05 -0.08 -7.67
CA SER A 163 -9.70 0.92 -6.66
C SER A 163 -9.30 2.21 -7.34
N LEU A 164 -9.71 3.35 -6.77
CA LEU A 164 -9.19 4.66 -7.15
C LEU A 164 -8.41 5.23 -5.97
N ASP A 165 -7.18 5.64 -6.23
CA ASP A 165 -6.32 6.26 -5.23
C ASP A 165 -6.41 7.78 -5.41
N LEU A 166 -6.75 8.50 -4.32
CA LEU A 166 -6.97 9.94 -4.29
C LEU A 166 -6.05 10.59 -3.26
N ILE A 167 -5.64 11.83 -3.52
CA ILE A 167 -4.79 12.62 -2.63
C ILE A 167 -5.51 13.91 -2.25
N PHE A 168 -5.64 14.16 -0.94
CA PHE A 168 -6.08 15.46 -0.39
C PHE A 168 -4.93 16.19 0.28
N GLY A 169 -5.17 17.44 0.67
CA GLY A 169 -4.12 18.26 1.30
C GLY A 169 -3.07 18.76 0.30
N VAL A 170 -3.43 18.86 -0.98
CA VAL A 170 -2.53 19.37 -2.02
C VAL A 170 -2.44 20.90 -1.90
N PRO A 171 -1.24 21.51 -2.05
CA PRO A 171 -1.10 22.98 -2.03
C PRO A 171 -2.11 23.69 -2.93
N GLY A 172 -2.88 24.60 -2.35
CA GLY A 172 -3.92 25.35 -3.07
C GLY A 172 -5.24 24.61 -3.32
N GLN A 173 -5.37 23.35 -2.89
CA GLN A 173 -6.62 22.62 -2.94
C GLN A 173 -7.61 23.18 -1.92
N SER A 174 -8.84 23.48 -2.34
CA SER A 174 -9.95 23.85 -1.45
C SER A 174 -10.80 22.63 -1.06
N GLU A 175 -11.65 22.77 -0.03
CA GLU A 175 -12.65 21.78 0.31
C GLU A 175 -13.55 21.45 -0.88
N ASP A 176 -14.05 22.46 -1.60
CA ASP A 176 -14.90 22.26 -2.76
C ASP A 176 -14.21 21.43 -3.85
N THR A 177 -12.93 21.71 -4.13
CA THR A 177 -12.13 20.93 -5.10
C THR A 177 -11.95 19.48 -4.66
N TRP A 178 -11.76 19.26 -3.35
CA TRP A 178 -11.69 17.92 -2.78
C TRP A 178 -13.04 17.20 -2.86
N HIS A 179 -14.14 17.87 -2.50
CA HIS A 179 -15.49 17.32 -2.60
C HIS A 179 -15.81 16.92 -4.05
N ASP A 180 -15.52 17.77 -5.03
CA ASP A 180 -15.72 17.49 -6.45
C ASP A 180 -14.87 16.30 -6.92
N THR A 181 -13.65 16.15 -6.41
CA THR A 181 -12.80 14.99 -6.68
C THR A 181 -13.45 13.70 -6.19
N VAL A 182 -13.90 13.66 -4.94
CA VAL A 182 -14.54 12.47 -4.36
C VAL A 182 -15.87 12.16 -5.06
N GLN A 183 -16.70 13.16 -5.36
CA GLN A 183 -17.95 12.96 -6.08
C GLN A 183 -17.72 12.45 -7.50
N SER A 184 -16.68 12.95 -8.19
CA SER A 184 -16.27 12.43 -9.50
C SER A 184 -15.82 10.97 -9.44
N ALA A 185 -15.09 10.60 -8.38
CA ALA A 185 -14.69 9.21 -8.13
C ALA A 185 -15.92 8.31 -7.89
N LEU A 186 -16.85 8.75 -7.04
CA LEU A 186 -18.09 8.03 -6.74
C LEU A 186 -18.98 7.84 -7.98
N ALA A 187 -19.02 8.81 -8.88
CA ALA A 187 -19.77 8.71 -10.14
C ALA A 187 -19.26 7.57 -11.05
N LEU A 188 -18.02 7.18 -10.94
CA LEU A 188 -17.46 6.02 -11.65
C LEU A 188 -17.89 4.68 -11.04
N GLN A 189 -18.42 4.68 -9.82
CA GLN A 189 -18.85 3.50 -9.06
C GLN A 189 -17.72 2.48 -8.85
N PRO A 190 -16.60 2.88 -8.21
CA PRO A 190 -15.53 1.95 -7.84
C PRO A 190 -15.96 1.05 -6.68
N GLN A 191 -15.25 -0.04 -6.46
CA GLN A 191 -15.45 -0.93 -5.33
C GLN A 191 -14.61 -0.53 -4.11
N HIS A 192 -13.56 0.27 -4.35
CA HIS A 192 -12.60 0.67 -3.33
C HIS A 192 -12.09 2.09 -3.59
N LEU A 193 -11.86 2.84 -2.54
CA LEU A 193 -11.22 4.17 -2.56
C LEU A 193 -10.10 4.20 -1.53
N SER A 194 -8.92 4.64 -1.96
CA SER A 194 -7.84 5.03 -1.06
C SER A 194 -7.76 6.55 -1.04
N THR A 195 -7.78 7.16 0.14
CA THR A 195 -7.70 8.63 0.32
C THR A 195 -6.51 8.95 1.19
N TYR A 196 -5.46 9.48 0.58
CA TYR A 196 -4.20 9.78 1.24
C TYR A 196 -4.06 11.29 1.45
N GLY A 197 -3.65 11.70 2.66
CA GLY A 197 -3.11 13.04 2.86
C GLY A 197 -1.77 13.17 2.15
N LEU A 198 -1.52 14.29 1.49
CA LEU A 198 -0.23 14.53 0.82
C LEU A 198 0.89 14.62 1.86
N THR A 199 1.83 13.67 1.81
CA THR A 199 3.01 13.67 2.66
C THR A 199 4.23 14.25 1.93
N TYR A 200 5.14 14.84 2.70
CA TYR A 200 6.37 15.45 2.18
C TYR A 200 7.57 14.63 2.65
N GLU A 201 7.79 13.50 2.01
CA GLU A 201 8.83 12.54 2.40
C GLU A 201 10.24 13.06 2.13
N LYS A 202 11.13 12.91 3.12
CA LYS A 202 12.53 13.33 3.01
C LYS A 202 13.21 12.66 1.81
N GLY A 203 13.89 13.47 0.99
CA GLY A 203 14.54 12.98 -0.24
C GLY A 203 13.68 13.14 -1.50
N THR A 204 12.42 13.57 -1.38
CA THR A 204 11.57 13.94 -2.53
C THR A 204 11.78 15.38 -2.98
N ARG A 205 11.34 15.67 -4.22
CA ARG A 205 11.36 17.06 -4.71
C ARG A 205 10.39 17.95 -3.91
N PHE A 206 9.25 17.44 -3.52
CA PHE A 206 8.26 18.17 -2.74
C PHE A 206 8.78 18.51 -1.35
N TRP A 207 9.49 17.61 -0.68
CA TRP A 207 10.21 17.92 0.56
C TRP A 207 11.15 19.10 0.39
N THR A 208 12.00 19.07 -0.64
CA THR A 208 12.97 20.15 -0.93
C THR A 208 12.29 21.47 -1.20
N ARG A 209 11.20 21.49 -2.00
CA ARG A 209 10.42 22.68 -2.32
C ARG A 209 9.68 23.24 -1.10
N ARG A 210 9.17 22.36 -0.24
CA ARG A 210 8.54 22.76 1.04
C ARG A 210 9.53 23.46 1.96
N ILE A 211 10.74 22.90 2.15
CA ILE A 211 11.77 23.53 2.99
C ILE A 211 12.20 24.90 2.47
N LYS A 212 12.20 25.08 1.14
CA LYS A 212 12.51 26.36 0.50
C LYS A 212 11.35 27.35 0.50
N GLY A 213 10.17 26.96 1.00
CA GLY A 213 8.96 27.79 0.96
C GLY A 213 8.32 27.93 -0.43
N GLU A 214 8.72 27.10 -1.40
CA GLU A 214 8.16 27.07 -2.76
C GLU A 214 6.84 26.29 -2.85
N LEU A 215 6.59 25.37 -1.91
CA LEU A 215 5.33 24.66 -1.72
C LEU A 215 4.85 24.93 -0.30
N VAL A 216 3.65 25.47 -0.19
CA VAL A 216 2.99 25.76 1.09
C VAL A 216 1.85 24.77 1.26
N PRO A 217 1.95 23.80 2.21
CA PRO A 217 0.84 22.90 2.51
C PRO A 217 -0.39 23.69 2.95
N PRO A 218 -1.60 23.14 2.80
CA PRO A 218 -2.76 23.65 3.52
C PRO A 218 -2.53 23.59 5.03
N GLY A 219 -3.29 24.36 5.80
CA GLY A 219 -3.23 24.26 7.26
C GLY A 219 -3.80 22.92 7.75
N ASP A 220 -3.33 22.46 8.91
CA ASP A 220 -3.75 21.20 9.51
C ASP A 220 -5.27 21.11 9.72
N ASP A 221 -5.93 22.24 10.02
CA ASP A 221 -7.38 22.29 10.16
C ASP A 221 -8.10 21.94 8.86
N LEU A 222 -7.62 22.46 7.71
CA LEU A 222 -8.20 22.17 6.40
C LEU A 222 -7.99 20.70 6.01
N GLU A 223 -6.79 20.16 6.24
CA GLU A 223 -6.53 18.73 5.99
C GLU A 223 -7.43 17.85 6.84
N ARG A 224 -7.61 18.20 8.12
CA ARG A 224 -8.51 17.50 9.04
C ARG A 224 -9.96 17.56 8.56
N GLU A 225 -10.43 18.72 8.09
CA GLU A 225 -11.78 18.91 7.56
C GLU A 225 -12.02 18.08 6.30
N MET A 226 -11.07 18.07 5.35
CA MET A 226 -11.12 17.22 4.16
C MET A 226 -11.22 15.73 4.52
N TYR A 227 -10.41 15.26 5.47
CA TYR A 227 -10.45 13.88 5.90
C TYR A 227 -11.73 13.55 6.69
N ALA A 228 -12.17 14.44 7.59
CA ALA A 228 -13.41 14.28 8.35
C ALA A 228 -14.64 14.15 7.43
N TRP A 229 -14.68 14.99 6.39
CA TRP A 229 -15.75 14.98 5.42
C TRP A 229 -15.84 13.63 4.67
N VAL A 230 -14.71 13.09 4.21
CA VAL A 230 -14.67 11.78 3.53
C VAL A 230 -15.14 10.66 4.44
N MET A 231 -14.74 10.68 5.74
CA MET A 231 -15.19 9.70 6.72
C MET A 231 -16.71 9.72 6.95
N ASP A 232 -17.35 10.87 6.77
CA ASP A 232 -18.79 11.04 6.93
C ASP A 232 -19.55 10.85 5.58
N GLU A 233 -18.90 11.10 4.45
CA GLU A 233 -19.54 11.07 3.13
C GLU A 233 -19.55 9.65 2.54
N LEU A 234 -18.42 8.95 2.51
CA LEU A 234 -18.31 7.66 1.83
C LEU A 234 -19.26 6.57 2.37
N PRO A 235 -19.58 6.52 3.68
CA PRO A 235 -20.59 5.59 4.19
C PRO A 235 -21.98 5.76 3.59
N LYS A 236 -22.36 6.96 3.16
CA LYS A 236 -23.65 7.23 2.50
C LYS A 236 -23.77 6.51 1.15
N TYR A 237 -22.64 6.14 0.55
CA TYR A 237 -22.56 5.40 -0.71
C TYR A 237 -22.20 3.91 -0.52
N GLY A 238 -22.29 3.41 0.73
CA GLY A 238 -22.08 2.00 1.05
C GLY A 238 -20.59 1.60 1.22
N PHE A 239 -19.69 2.57 1.33
CA PHE A 239 -18.29 2.29 1.64
C PHE A 239 -18.08 2.20 3.14
N GLU A 240 -17.31 1.21 3.57
CA GLU A 240 -16.83 1.06 4.94
C GLU A 240 -15.36 1.46 5.01
N GLN A 241 -15.02 2.37 5.94
CA GLN A 241 -13.61 2.58 6.26
C GLN A 241 -13.09 1.37 7.03
N TYR A 242 -12.05 0.72 6.56
CA TYR A 242 -11.51 -0.48 7.21
C TYR A 242 -10.07 -0.29 7.74
N GLU A 243 -9.37 0.75 7.28
CA GLU A 243 -8.11 1.24 7.84
C GLU A 243 -8.03 2.76 7.60
N ILE A 244 -6.97 3.41 8.08
CA ILE A 244 -6.86 4.88 8.12
C ILE A 244 -7.14 5.54 6.77
N SER A 245 -6.59 5.00 5.68
CA SER A 245 -6.68 5.63 4.35
C SER A 245 -7.67 4.97 3.40
N SER A 246 -8.17 3.77 3.70
CA SER A 246 -8.88 2.95 2.73
C SER A 246 -10.33 2.68 3.10
N PHE A 247 -11.19 2.82 2.09
CA PHE A 247 -12.62 2.60 2.13
C PHE A 247 -13.01 1.59 1.05
N ALA A 248 -13.90 0.65 1.38
CA ALA A 248 -14.33 -0.37 0.44
C ALA A 248 -15.82 -0.69 0.58
N GLN A 249 -16.45 -1.07 -0.51
CA GLN A 249 -17.74 -1.75 -0.45
C GLN A 249 -17.58 -3.13 0.23
N PRO A 250 -18.60 -3.69 0.86
CA PRO A 250 -18.55 -5.00 1.49
C PRO A 250 -17.99 -6.07 0.53
N GLY A 251 -16.97 -6.79 0.97
CA GLY A 251 -16.30 -7.83 0.18
C GLY A 251 -15.16 -7.35 -0.74
N PHE A 252 -14.87 -6.02 -0.80
CA PHE A 252 -13.86 -5.45 -1.70
C PHE A 252 -12.66 -4.80 -0.99
N ARG A 253 -12.46 -5.05 0.30
CA ARG A 253 -11.25 -4.63 1.00
C ARG A 253 -10.02 -5.23 0.32
N CYS A 254 -8.93 -4.46 0.20
CA CYS A 254 -7.66 -4.97 -0.33
C CYS A 254 -7.10 -6.05 0.60
N ARG A 255 -7.20 -7.31 0.19
CA ARG A 255 -6.74 -8.45 1.00
C ARG A 255 -5.24 -8.44 1.19
N HIS A 256 -4.49 -8.00 0.18
CA HIS A 256 -3.04 -7.90 0.25
C HIS A 256 -2.60 -6.91 1.34
N ASN A 257 -3.19 -5.70 1.40
CA ASN A 257 -2.86 -4.72 2.44
C ASN A 257 -3.21 -5.21 3.85
N GLN A 258 -4.29 -5.99 3.99
CA GLN A 258 -4.66 -6.58 5.28
C GLN A 258 -3.63 -7.57 5.81
N ILE A 259 -2.84 -8.25 4.94
CA ILE A 259 -1.72 -9.10 5.36
C ILE A 259 -0.71 -8.28 6.17
N TYR A 260 -0.36 -7.10 5.68
CA TYR A 260 0.56 -6.20 6.39
C TYR A 260 -0.01 -5.74 7.74
N TRP A 261 -1.25 -5.26 7.75
CA TRP A 261 -1.90 -4.75 8.97
C TRP A 261 -2.16 -5.83 10.03
N THR A 262 -2.16 -7.08 9.65
CA THR A 262 -2.30 -8.22 10.59
C THR A 262 -0.96 -8.86 10.97
N GLY A 263 0.17 -8.30 10.50
CA GLY A 263 1.51 -8.75 10.82
C GLY A 263 1.83 -10.18 10.32
N GLN A 264 1.21 -10.59 9.20
CA GLN A 264 1.46 -11.90 8.60
C GLN A 264 2.73 -11.88 7.74
N SER A 265 3.28 -13.08 7.50
CA SER A 265 4.44 -13.25 6.63
C SER A 265 4.07 -13.02 5.15
N TYR A 266 5.00 -12.45 4.40
CA TYR A 266 4.84 -12.19 2.97
C TYR A 266 6.19 -12.24 2.24
N TYR A 267 6.13 -12.63 0.97
CA TYR A 267 7.25 -12.58 0.04
C TYR A 267 7.35 -11.18 -0.58
N GLY A 268 8.60 -10.72 -0.85
CA GLY A 268 8.87 -9.49 -1.59
C GLY A 268 10.01 -9.69 -2.57
N PHE A 269 9.81 -9.28 -3.84
CA PHE A 269 10.76 -9.41 -4.93
C PHE A 269 10.89 -8.12 -5.72
N GLY A 270 12.04 -7.91 -6.33
CA GLY A 270 12.35 -6.69 -7.08
C GLY A 270 13.06 -5.63 -6.22
N PRO A 271 13.57 -4.56 -6.85
CA PRO A 271 14.37 -3.54 -6.17
C PRO A 271 13.56 -2.76 -5.13
N GLY A 272 14.05 -2.68 -3.89
CA GLY A 272 13.38 -2.00 -2.78
C GLY A 272 12.20 -2.76 -2.18
N ALA A 273 11.85 -3.95 -2.67
CA ALA A 273 10.81 -4.76 -2.07
C ALA A 273 11.21 -5.22 -0.68
N ALA A 274 10.28 -5.11 0.27
CA ALA A 274 10.42 -5.70 1.59
C ALA A 274 9.77 -7.09 1.64
N ARG A 275 10.28 -7.96 2.51
CA ARG A 275 9.69 -9.27 2.84
C ARG A 275 9.75 -9.50 4.33
N TYR A 276 8.80 -10.28 4.85
CA TYR A 276 8.77 -10.70 6.24
C TYR A 276 8.56 -12.21 6.32
N ILE A 277 9.60 -12.94 6.69
CA ILE A 277 9.58 -14.40 6.69
C ILE A 277 10.29 -14.89 7.96
N ASN A 278 9.67 -15.79 8.71
CA ASN A 278 10.22 -16.41 9.91
C ASN A 278 10.74 -15.39 10.96
N GLY A 279 10.01 -14.28 11.14
CA GLY A 279 10.38 -13.24 12.12
C GLY A 279 11.49 -12.30 11.65
N ARG A 280 12.00 -12.48 10.44
CA ARG A 280 13.02 -11.65 9.84
C ARG A 280 12.42 -10.74 8.78
N ARG A 281 12.62 -9.44 8.93
CA ARG A 281 12.30 -8.45 7.92
C ARG A 281 13.53 -8.15 7.09
N GLU A 282 13.39 -8.15 5.80
CA GLU A 282 14.44 -7.83 4.86
C GLU A 282 13.91 -6.92 3.77
N SER A 283 14.76 -6.02 3.28
CA SER A 283 14.45 -5.24 2.09
C SER A 283 15.60 -5.32 1.08
N ASN A 284 15.21 -5.40 -0.19
CA ASN A 284 16.16 -5.38 -1.28
C ASN A 284 16.80 -3.99 -1.45
N HIS A 285 17.98 -3.92 -2.05
CA HIS A 285 18.55 -2.64 -2.44
C HIS A 285 17.56 -1.81 -3.27
N ARG A 286 17.36 -0.54 -2.87
CA ARG A 286 16.47 0.40 -3.59
C ARG A 286 17.02 0.78 -4.97
N SER A 287 18.34 0.80 -5.16
CA SER A 287 18.93 1.06 -6.47
C SER A 287 18.70 -0.12 -7.41
N VAL A 288 17.93 0.11 -8.47
CA VAL A 288 17.61 -0.91 -9.51
C VAL A 288 18.88 -1.51 -10.10
N THR A 289 19.87 -0.68 -10.43
CA THR A 289 21.14 -1.14 -11.00
C THR A 289 21.97 -1.93 -10.00
N THR A 290 21.99 -1.55 -8.72
CA THR A 290 22.68 -2.30 -7.66
C THR A 290 22.00 -3.64 -7.44
N TRP A 291 20.66 -3.68 -7.34
CA TRP A 291 19.89 -4.91 -7.20
C TRP A 291 20.17 -5.87 -8.36
N MET A 292 20.09 -5.39 -9.63
CA MET A 292 20.41 -6.20 -10.81
C MET A 292 21.85 -6.74 -10.78
N HIS A 293 22.82 -5.87 -10.53
CA HIS A 293 24.25 -6.25 -10.48
C HIS A 293 24.51 -7.34 -9.44
N ARG A 294 23.91 -7.23 -8.26
CA ARG A 294 24.10 -8.22 -7.18
C ARG A 294 23.57 -9.59 -7.58
N ILE A 295 22.33 -9.66 -8.05
CA ILE A 295 21.72 -10.94 -8.46
C ILE A 295 22.48 -11.58 -9.62
N GLN A 296 22.82 -10.81 -10.65
CA GLN A 296 23.58 -11.29 -11.82
C GLN A 296 24.98 -11.84 -11.47
N ASN A 297 25.54 -11.41 -10.34
CA ASN A 297 26.82 -11.92 -9.83
C ASN A 297 26.66 -12.94 -8.68
N GLY A 298 25.47 -13.48 -8.47
CA GLY A 298 25.20 -14.47 -7.44
C GLY A 298 25.28 -13.94 -6.01
N LEU A 299 25.17 -12.60 -5.82
CA LEU A 299 25.17 -11.94 -4.52
C LEU A 299 23.75 -11.72 -4.02
N SER A 300 23.56 -11.70 -2.69
CA SER A 300 22.26 -11.41 -2.09
C SER A 300 21.74 -10.03 -2.53
N PRO A 301 20.47 -9.91 -2.95
CA PRO A 301 19.84 -8.61 -3.27
C PRO A 301 19.53 -7.76 -2.04
N ILE A 302 19.65 -8.33 -0.83
CA ILE A 302 19.26 -7.69 0.43
C ILE A 302 20.15 -6.49 0.70
N GLY A 303 19.51 -5.34 0.94
CA GLY A 303 20.18 -4.09 1.34
C GLY A 303 20.10 -3.84 2.83
N ASP A 304 19.00 -4.26 3.46
CA ASP A 304 18.78 -4.11 4.90
C ASP A 304 18.07 -5.34 5.46
N SER A 305 18.34 -5.68 6.73
CA SER A 305 17.80 -6.86 7.39
C SER A 305 17.74 -6.66 8.89
N GLU A 306 16.60 -6.96 9.48
CA GLU A 306 16.42 -6.98 10.93
C GLU A 306 15.73 -8.27 11.39
N GLU A 307 16.10 -8.73 12.56
CA GLU A 307 15.46 -9.84 13.25
C GLU A 307 14.74 -9.28 14.49
N LEU A 308 13.42 -9.38 14.49
CA LEU A 308 12.62 -8.81 15.57
C LEU A 308 12.65 -9.71 16.80
N THR A 309 12.90 -9.12 17.96
CA THR A 309 12.68 -9.80 19.25
C THR A 309 11.17 -10.06 19.45
N ALA A 310 10.82 -10.92 20.39
CA ALA A 310 9.40 -11.16 20.72
C ALA A 310 8.68 -9.88 21.17
N GLU A 311 9.37 -8.99 21.88
CA GLU A 311 8.85 -7.70 22.31
C GLU A 311 8.66 -6.75 21.13
N ASP A 312 9.68 -6.58 20.27
CA ASP A 312 9.59 -5.71 19.08
C ASP A 312 8.44 -6.15 18.18
N ARG A 313 8.30 -7.47 17.97
CA ARG A 313 7.19 -8.02 17.20
C ARG A 313 5.83 -7.74 17.84
N ALA A 314 5.72 -7.84 19.16
CA ALA A 314 4.48 -7.54 19.87
C ALA A 314 4.12 -6.06 19.75
N ARG A 315 5.10 -5.14 19.89
CA ARG A 315 4.91 -3.70 19.68
C ARG A 315 4.50 -3.39 18.25
N GLU A 316 5.15 -4.02 17.26
CA GLU A 316 4.79 -3.87 15.86
C GLU A 316 3.33 -4.32 15.58
N LEU A 317 2.88 -5.43 16.17
CA LEU A 317 1.49 -5.88 16.03
C LEU A 317 0.49 -4.87 16.60
N ILE A 318 0.88 -4.12 17.63
CA ILE A 318 0.07 -2.99 18.14
C ILE A 318 0.02 -1.88 17.08
N VAL A 319 1.16 -1.43 16.62
CA VAL A 319 1.29 -0.36 15.61
C VAL A 319 0.48 -0.68 14.35
N LEU A 320 0.65 -1.86 13.79
CA LEU A 320 -0.06 -2.30 12.59
C LEU A 320 -1.56 -2.50 12.87
N GLY A 321 -1.91 -3.07 14.01
CA GLY A 321 -3.30 -3.33 14.40
C GLY A 321 -4.11 -2.05 14.62
N LEU A 322 -3.50 -1.00 15.20
CA LEU A 322 -4.16 0.30 15.42
C LEU A 322 -4.42 1.07 14.12
N ARG A 323 -3.75 0.74 13.01
CA ARG A 323 -4.10 1.30 11.70
C ARG A 323 -5.44 0.81 11.18
N ARG A 324 -5.91 -0.34 11.66
CA ARG A 324 -7.20 -0.94 11.26
C ARG A 324 -8.34 -0.32 12.08
N CYS A 325 -9.48 -0.11 11.45
CA CYS A 325 -10.68 0.39 12.14
C CYS A 325 -11.24 -0.61 13.16
N GLU A 326 -10.98 -1.91 12.98
CA GLU A 326 -11.28 -2.92 13.98
C GLU A 326 -10.35 -2.86 15.20
N GLY A 327 -9.11 -2.37 15.00
CA GLY A 327 -8.09 -2.31 16.04
C GLY A 327 -7.51 -3.67 16.41
N ILE A 328 -7.22 -3.83 17.71
CA ILE A 328 -6.54 -4.99 18.31
C ILE A 328 -7.48 -5.67 19.28
N ASN A 329 -7.70 -6.97 19.11
CA ASN A 329 -8.41 -7.76 20.11
C ASN A 329 -7.44 -8.25 21.19
N ARG A 330 -7.72 -7.99 22.46
CA ARG A 330 -6.86 -8.35 23.58
C ARG A 330 -6.57 -9.85 23.67
N ALA A 331 -7.59 -10.69 23.50
CA ALA A 331 -7.43 -12.14 23.59
C ALA A 331 -6.62 -12.70 22.42
N GLU A 332 -6.85 -12.20 21.20
CA GLU A 332 -6.07 -12.58 20.03
C GLU A 332 -4.61 -12.10 20.13
N PHE A 333 -4.39 -10.90 20.66
CA PHE A 333 -3.06 -10.36 20.88
C PHE A 333 -2.27 -11.24 21.88
N LEU A 334 -2.87 -11.57 23.02
CA LEU A 334 -2.27 -12.46 24.01
C LEU A 334 -1.99 -13.86 23.41
N ALA A 335 -2.93 -14.40 22.65
CA ALA A 335 -2.75 -15.69 22.00
C ALA A 335 -1.63 -15.70 20.98
N LYS A 336 -1.44 -14.59 20.25
CA LYS A 336 -0.37 -14.44 19.24
C LYS A 336 0.99 -14.14 19.85
N THR A 337 1.06 -13.35 20.91
CA THR A 337 2.33 -12.84 21.46
C THR A 337 2.76 -13.49 22.74
N GLY A 338 1.84 -14.11 23.48
CA GLY A 338 2.06 -14.58 24.84
C GLY A 338 2.22 -13.45 25.87
N ILE A 339 1.97 -12.18 25.49
CA ILE A 339 2.18 -11.00 26.32
C ILE A 339 0.84 -10.25 26.45
N GLU A 340 0.45 -9.87 27.65
CA GLU A 340 -0.71 -9.01 27.86
C GLU A 340 -0.41 -7.57 27.40
N LEU A 341 -1.37 -6.89 26.79
CA LEU A 341 -1.23 -5.50 26.33
C LEU A 341 -0.80 -4.56 27.46
N GLU A 342 -1.37 -4.73 28.63
CA GLU A 342 -1.07 -3.91 29.82
C GLU A 342 0.35 -4.05 30.33
N VAL A 343 0.96 -5.24 30.16
CA VAL A 343 2.35 -5.48 30.54
C VAL A 343 3.30 -4.73 29.63
N LEU A 344 2.95 -4.66 28.34
CA LEU A 344 3.81 -4.09 27.31
C LEU A 344 3.64 -2.57 27.17
N VAL A 345 2.39 -2.07 27.18
CA VAL A 345 2.03 -0.69 26.83
C VAL A 345 0.93 -0.10 27.72
N GLY A 346 0.81 -0.57 28.95
CA GLY A 346 -0.32 -0.21 29.83
C GLY A 346 -0.40 1.28 30.21
N THR A 347 0.72 2.00 30.21
CA THR A 347 0.75 3.44 30.49
C THR A 347 0.20 4.25 29.31
N GLU A 348 0.70 3.99 28.13
CA GLU A 348 0.32 4.63 26.87
C GLU A 348 -1.15 4.32 26.56
N LEU A 349 -1.55 3.07 26.75
CA LEU A 349 -2.93 2.63 26.57
C LEU A 349 -3.91 3.39 27.46
N ARG A 350 -3.62 3.48 28.78
CA ARG A 350 -4.46 4.26 29.72
C ARG A 350 -4.52 5.74 29.36
N HIS A 351 -3.40 6.31 28.93
CA HIS A 351 -3.34 7.70 28.51
C HIS A 351 -4.28 7.96 27.32
N HIS A 352 -4.16 7.17 26.25
CA HIS A 352 -4.97 7.38 25.06
C HIS A 352 -6.46 7.01 25.25
N LEU A 353 -6.77 6.07 26.11
CA LEU A 353 -8.16 5.81 26.53
C LEU A 353 -8.74 7.00 27.30
N ALA A 354 -7.99 7.57 28.26
CA ALA A 354 -8.43 8.71 29.06
C ALA A 354 -8.58 10.00 28.23
N THR A 355 -7.76 10.19 27.20
CA THR A 355 -7.84 11.34 26.27
C THR A 355 -8.88 11.15 25.16
N GLY A 356 -9.51 9.98 25.07
CA GLY A 356 -10.54 9.68 24.05
C GLY A 356 -9.98 9.50 22.63
N LEU A 357 -8.67 9.27 22.49
CA LEU A 357 -8.05 8.93 21.20
C LEU A 357 -8.15 7.44 20.89
N LEU A 358 -8.19 6.61 21.92
CA LEU A 358 -8.55 5.19 21.83
C LEU A 358 -9.88 4.92 22.53
N GLU A 359 -10.53 3.87 22.12
CA GLU A 359 -11.69 3.29 22.82
C GLU A 359 -11.55 1.78 22.94
N GLU A 360 -12.16 1.23 23.99
CA GLU A 360 -12.31 -0.21 24.15
C GLU A 360 -13.77 -0.59 23.94
N THR A 361 -14.02 -1.51 23.03
CA THR A 361 -15.37 -2.02 22.78
C THR A 361 -15.75 -3.12 23.77
N SER A 362 -17.05 -3.41 23.91
CA SER A 362 -17.55 -4.51 24.74
C SER A 362 -17.01 -5.89 24.36
N ALA A 363 -16.48 -6.05 23.12
CA ALA A 363 -15.84 -7.25 22.66
C ALA A 363 -14.33 -7.31 22.94
N GLY A 364 -13.78 -6.34 23.69
CA GLY A 364 -12.35 -6.26 24.02
C GLY A 364 -11.46 -5.81 22.86
N GLN A 365 -12.02 -5.08 21.90
CA GLN A 365 -11.25 -4.45 20.83
C GLN A 365 -10.75 -3.08 21.30
N ILE A 366 -9.44 -2.84 21.20
CA ILE A 366 -8.81 -1.53 21.37
C ILE A 366 -8.60 -0.94 19.98
N ARG A 367 -9.19 0.23 19.73
CA ARG A 367 -9.11 0.88 18.43
C ARG A 367 -9.06 2.39 18.53
N LEU A 368 -8.61 3.04 17.45
CA LEU A 368 -8.67 4.49 17.34
C LEU A 368 -10.14 4.95 17.25
N THR A 369 -10.50 5.96 18.04
CA THR A 369 -11.74 6.70 17.87
C THR A 369 -11.70 7.51 16.56
N LYS A 370 -12.81 8.15 16.17
CA LYS A 370 -12.79 9.11 15.06
C LYS A 370 -11.77 10.22 15.31
N ALA A 371 -11.68 10.74 16.54
CA ALA A 371 -10.69 11.74 16.93
C ALA A 371 -9.26 11.19 16.85
N GLY A 372 -9.05 9.97 17.33
CA GLY A 372 -7.74 9.31 17.26
C GLY A 372 -7.24 9.08 15.84
N ARG A 373 -8.14 8.83 14.87
CA ARG A 373 -7.75 8.64 13.46
C ARG A 373 -7.19 9.90 12.81
N PHE A 374 -7.56 11.10 13.26
CA PHE A 374 -6.97 12.36 12.77
C PHE A 374 -5.50 12.54 13.17
N VAL A 375 -5.09 11.92 14.26
CA VAL A 375 -3.72 11.99 14.81
C VAL A 375 -3.10 10.61 14.96
N ALA A 376 -3.49 9.69 14.08
CA ALA A 376 -3.17 8.28 14.19
C ALA A 376 -1.66 8.01 14.33
N ASP A 377 -0.83 8.65 13.52
CA ASP A 377 0.62 8.45 13.56
C ASP A 377 1.21 8.91 14.89
N GLY A 378 0.69 10.02 15.46
CA GLY A 378 1.08 10.49 16.80
C GLY A 378 0.70 9.52 17.92
N VAL A 379 -0.51 8.93 17.84
CA VAL A 379 -0.94 7.91 18.81
C VAL A 379 -0.15 6.62 18.66
N ILE A 380 0.07 6.17 17.42
CA ILE A 380 0.71 4.89 17.11
C ILE A 380 2.18 4.89 17.51
N VAL A 381 2.89 6.01 17.33
CA VAL A 381 4.32 6.10 17.65
C VAL A 381 4.61 5.93 19.15
N ASP A 382 3.66 6.27 20.02
CA ASP A 382 3.81 6.11 21.47
C ASP A 382 3.89 4.64 21.92
N PHE A 383 3.52 3.70 21.05
CA PHE A 383 3.54 2.25 21.32
C PHE A 383 4.81 1.53 20.82
N LEU A 384 5.74 2.26 20.18
CA LEU A 384 7.01 1.72 19.68
C LEU A 384 8.08 1.52 20.77
#